data_bbc21439bbbe517a4d341430d6604eff
#
_entry.id   bbc21439bbbe517a4d341430d6604eff
#
_cell.length_a   1.000
_cell.length_b   1.000
_cell.length_c   1.000
_cell.angle_alpha   90.00
_cell.angle_beta   90.00
_cell.angle_gamma   90.00
#
_symmetry.space_group_name_H-M   'P 1'
#
loop_
_entity.id
_entity.type
_entity.pdbx_description
1 polymer ?
#
loop_
_entity_poly.entity_id
_entity_poly.type
_entity_poly.pdbx_seq_one_letter_code
_entity_poly.pdbx_strand_id
1 'polypeptide(L)'
;MTRPYHDLHQHIAILRERDLLIEVDIPIDKDSEMHPLVRWQFQGGMKESERKAFLFTNIHDGRGRKYETPVLVGGLAANREIYSVGMCCPIDDVQQKWEQAISNPIPPKFIDNALCHEIVETGESLTKEGGGLDALPIPVSTPGFDSAPTLSAGNVITKDPDTSVQNMGTYRCALKAPDRLVVRMATRVGGAGGFQHYQKHQELGIKEMPVAIVLGCPPIVAFMGPQKLPLGVDEFTVAGGLANAPIHVTKAKTVDLTIPAEAEIIIEGFIDTTKVEPEGPFGESHGHIALE
;
A
#
# COMPACT_ATOMS: atom_id res chain seq x y z
N MET A 1 -24.69 4.13 10.12
CA MET A 1 -23.99 3.54 11.26
C MET A 1 -22.52 3.92 11.12
N THR A 2 -21.92 4.51 12.16
CA THR A 2 -20.50 4.81 12.20
C THR A 2 -19.72 3.50 12.22
N ARG A 3 -18.75 3.35 11.31
CA ARG A 3 -17.84 2.20 11.27
C ARG A 3 -16.95 2.21 12.52
N PRO A 4 -16.57 1.07 13.08
CA PRO A 4 -15.66 1.00 14.23
C PRO A 4 -14.17 1.10 13.84
N TYR A 5 -13.89 1.40 12.58
CA TYR A 5 -12.55 1.66 12.05
C TYR A 5 -12.57 2.92 11.17
N HIS A 6 -11.41 3.55 10.99
CA HIS A 6 -11.26 4.78 10.22
C HIS A 6 -10.87 4.46 8.77
N ASP A 7 -11.44 5.21 7.81
CA ASP A 7 -10.83 5.33 6.49
C ASP A 7 -9.59 6.25 6.57
N LEU A 8 -8.87 6.42 5.45
CA LEU A 8 -7.65 7.21 5.45
C LEU A 8 -7.92 8.69 5.79
N HIS A 9 -9.02 9.27 5.30
CA HIS A 9 -9.36 10.68 5.58
C HIS A 9 -9.65 10.90 7.07
N GLN A 10 -10.42 10.00 7.69
CA GLN A 10 -10.70 10.06 9.13
C GLN A 10 -9.41 9.87 9.94
N HIS A 11 -8.54 8.96 9.51
CA HIS A 11 -7.25 8.76 10.15
C HIS A 11 -6.38 10.03 10.09
N ILE A 12 -6.24 10.66 8.92
CA ILE A 12 -5.51 11.92 8.74
C ILE A 12 -6.11 13.03 9.63
N ALA A 13 -7.44 13.13 9.70
CA ALA A 13 -8.12 14.12 10.55
C ALA A 13 -7.77 13.92 12.04
N ILE A 14 -7.74 12.68 12.53
CA ILE A 14 -7.35 12.37 13.91
C ILE A 14 -5.87 12.66 14.15
N LEU A 15 -4.98 12.34 13.20
CA LEU A 15 -3.55 12.68 13.31
C LEU A 15 -3.35 14.20 13.42
N ARG A 16 -4.10 14.97 12.63
CA ARG A 16 -4.08 16.45 12.68
C ARG A 16 -4.56 16.98 14.05
N GLU A 17 -5.70 16.47 14.52
CA GLU A 17 -6.28 16.87 15.81
C GLU A 17 -5.35 16.57 17.00
N ARG A 18 -4.59 15.49 16.93
CA ARG A 18 -3.65 15.06 17.98
C ARG A 18 -2.24 15.62 17.83
N ASP A 19 -2.00 16.54 16.92
CA ASP A 19 -0.65 17.07 16.62
C ASP A 19 0.37 16.00 16.22
N LEU A 20 -0.09 14.96 15.51
CA LEU A 20 0.73 13.86 15.01
C LEU A 20 1.05 13.99 13.51
N LEU A 21 0.62 15.09 12.86
CA LEU A 21 0.76 15.37 11.44
C LEU A 21 1.50 16.68 11.21
N ILE A 22 2.44 16.68 10.27
CA ILE A 22 3.04 17.88 9.68
C ILE A 22 2.49 18.03 8.27
N GLU A 23 1.83 19.15 7.97
CA GLU A 23 1.38 19.47 6.63
C GLU A 23 2.44 20.34 5.94
N VAL A 24 2.85 19.91 4.73
CA VAL A 24 3.84 20.59 3.92
C VAL A 24 3.16 21.10 2.65
N ASP A 25 2.87 22.41 2.62
CA ASP A 25 2.20 23.11 1.53
C ASP A 25 3.15 23.94 0.66
N ILE A 26 4.42 24.05 1.06
CA ILE A 26 5.47 24.63 0.22
C ILE A 26 5.82 23.70 -0.93
N PRO A 27 6.26 24.23 -2.10
CA PRO A 27 6.70 23.37 -3.20
C PRO A 27 7.78 22.39 -2.77
N ILE A 28 7.59 21.11 -3.05
CA ILE A 28 8.53 20.05 -2.70
C ILE A 28 8.72 19.07 -3.87
N ASP A 29 9.98 18.72 -4.14
CA ASP A 29 10.32 17.74 -5.16
C ASP A 29 10.14 16.31 -4.62
N LYS A 30 9.28 15.51 -5.31
CA LYS A 30 8.96 14.15 -4.90
C LYS A 30 10.15 13.18 -4.99
N ASP A 31 11.12 13.47 -5.86
CA ASP A 31 12.21 12.55 -6.18
C ASP A 31 13.49 12.83 -5.37
N SER A 32 13.65 14.06 -4.86
CA SER A 32 14.89 14.48 -4.18
C SER A 32 14.70 15.01 -2.75
N GLU A 33 13.49 15.46 -2.36
CA GLU A 33 13.29 16.14 -1.09
C GLU A 33 12.31 15.43 -0.15
N MET A 34 11.20 14.90 -0.67
CA MET A 34 10.07 14.43 0.13
C MET A 34 10.45 13.32 1.11
N HIS A 35 10.98 12.20 0.63
CA HIS A 35 11.40 11.10 1.50
C HIS A 35 12.64 11.41 2.36
N PRO A 36 13.68 12.08 1.86
CA PRO A 36 14.78 12.54 2.69
C PRO A 36 14.33 13.37 3.88
N LEU A 37 13.39 14.30 3.71
CA LEU A 37 12.84 15.10 4.80
C LEU A 37 12.21 14.23 5.89
N VAL A 38 11.36 13.27 5.51
CA VAL A 38 10.73 12.36 6.48
C VAL A 38 11.75 11.46 7.15
N ARG A 39 12.74 10.97 6.39
CA ARG A 39 13.79 10.07 6.90
C ARG A 39 14.66 10.70 7.98
N TRP A 40 14.84 12.02 7.97
CA TRP A 40 15.59 12.76 8.99
C TRP A 40 15.08 12.49 10.40
N GLN A 41 13.79 12.38 10.61
CA GLN A 41 13.23 12.12 11.94
C GLN A 41 13.61 10.72 12.49
N PHE A 42 13.98 9.77 11.62
CA PHE A 42 14.39 8.44 12.05
C PHE A 42 15.91 8.30 12.26
N GLN A 43 16.70 9.19 11.67
CA GLN A 43 18.17 9.13 11.67
C GLN A 43 18.82 10.27 12.46
N GLY A 44 18.12 11.37 12.69
CA GLY A 44 18.65 12.60 13.31
C GLY A 44 18.66 12.61 14.84
N GLY A 45 18.46 11.48 15.51
CA GLY A 45 18.45 11.41 17.00
C GLY A 45 17.16 11.92 17.64
N MET A 46 16.11 12.19 16.86
CA MET A 46 14.78 12.53 17.37
C MET A 46 14.18 11.37 18.15
N LYS A 47 13.59 11.65 19.32
CA LYS A 47 12.90 10.62 20.10
C LYS A 47 11.70 10.07 19.32
N GLU A 48 11.40 8.81 19.54
CA GLU A 48 10.28 8.12 18.87
C GLU A 48 8.95 8.88 19.05
N SER A 49 8.67 9.37 20.27
CA SER A 49 7.45 10.11 20.59
C SER A 49 7.33 11.49 19.92
N GLU A 50 8.41 12.01 19.35
CA GLU A 50 8.45 13.31 18.66
C GLU A 50 8.26 13.18 17.15
N ARG A 51 8.32 11.94 16.62
CA ARG A 51 8.14 11.66 15.19
C ARG A 51 6.69 11.85 14.79
N LYS A 52 6.47 12.41 13.60
CA LYS A 52 5.13 12.67 13.06
C LYS A 52 4.96 12.10 11.66
N ALA A 53 3.73 11.95 11.23
CA ALA A 53 3.40 11.76 9.83
C ALA A 53 3.58 13.08 9.05
N PHE A 54 3.80 12.99 7.75
CA PHE A 54 3.89 14.14 6.84
C PHE A 54 2.84 14.02 5.75
N LEU A 55 2.09 15.08 5.52
CA LEU A 55 1.16 15.23 4.39
C LEU A 55 1.67 16.33 3.46
N PHE A 56 2.10 15.92 2.28
CA PHE A 56 2.59 16.83 1.24
C PHE A 56 1.44 17.17 0.29
N THR A 57 1.19 18.46 0.06
CA THR A 57 0.06 18.95 -0.75
C THR A 57 0.47 19.78 -1.97
N ASN A 58 1.74 20.20 -2.07
CA ASN A 58 2.25 21.00 -3.17
C ASN A 58 3.47 20.32 -3.81
N ILE A 59 3.21 19.27 -4.55
CA ILE A 59 4.22 18.34 -5.03
C ILE A 59 4.58 18.63 -6.49
N HIS A 60 5.87 18.59 -6.80
CA HIS A 60 6.37 18.62 -8.17
C HIS A 60 7.46 17.57 -8.38
N ASP A 61 7.85 17.33 -9.62
CA ASP A 61 9.04 16.56 -9.99
C ASP A 61 10.18 17.47 -10.45
N GLY A 62 11.37 16.89 -10.67
CA GLY A 62 12.55 17.62 -11.16
C GLY A 62 12.40 18.22 -12.56
N ARG A 63 11.33 17.92 -13.30
CA ARG A 63 10.98 18.52 -14.60
C ARG A 63 9.99 19.67 -14.45
N GLY A 64 9.55 19.96 -13.22
CA GLY A 64 8.60 21.04 -12.91
C GLY A 64 7.14 20.65 -13.11
N ARG A 65 6.82 19.38 -13.32
CA ARG A 65 5.44 18.91 -13.36
C ARG A 65 4.84 18.95 -11.96
N LYS A 66 3.65 19.51 -11.83
CA LYS A 66 2.89 19.57 -10.59
C LYS A 66 1.90 18.41 -10.49
N TYR A 67 1.67 17.95 -9.27
CA TYR A 67 0.73 16.89 -8.95
C TYR A 67 -0.35 17.41 -8.00
N GLU A 68 -1.60 17.06 -8.26
CA GLU A 68 -2.73 17.46 -7.40
C GLU A 68 -3.00 16.44 -6.28
N THR A 69 -2.59 15.20 -6.49
CA THR A 69 -2.75 14.12 -5.49
C THR A 69 -1.78 14.33 -4.33
N PRO A 70 -2.23 14.49 -3.09
CA PRO A 70 -1.36 14.59 -1.93
C PRO A 70 -0.68 13.25 -1.61
N VAL A 71 0.44 13.31 -0.89
CA VAL A 71 1.16 12.12 -0.42
C VAL A 71 1.32 12.15 1.09
N LEU A 72 0.85 11.08 1.74
CA LEU A 72 1.04 10.85 3.17
C LEU A 72 2.23 9.91 3.38
N VAL A 73 3.22 10.33 4.17
CA VAL A 73 4.38 9.51 4.55
C VAL A 73 4.44 9.36 6.05
N GLY A 74 4.71 8.15 6.54
CA GLY A 74 4.77 7.86 7.97
C GLY A 74 3.41 7.81 8.67
N GLY A 75 2.30 7.85 7.91
CA GLY A 75 0.95 7.91 8.44
C GLY A 75 0.45 6.65 9.17
N LEU A 76 1.16 5.53 9.07
CA LEU A 76 0.74 4.28 9.70
C LEU A 76 1.49 3.97 11.01
N ALA A 77 2.79 4.30 11.10
CA ALA A 77 3.62 3.88 12.22
C ALA A 77 4.91 4.70 12.38
N ALA A 78 4.89 6.02 12.13
CA ALA A 78 6.05 6.87 12.41
C ALA A 78 6.41 6.87 13.91
N ASN A 79 5.40 6.73 14.77
CA ASN A 79 5.53 6.49 16.20
C ASN A 79 4.42 5.56 16.71
N ARG A 80 4.50 5.14 17.96
CA ARG A 80 3.53 4.24 18.60
C ARG A 80 2.14 4.83 18.72
N GLU A 81 2.00 6.15 18.87
CA GLU A 81 0.70 6.81 18.97
C GLU A 81 -0.03 6.79 17.63
N ILE A 82 0.67 7.09 16.53
CA ILE A 82 0.12 6.96 15.17
C ILE A 82 -0.34 5.53 14.90
N TYR A 83 0.46 4.53 15.30
CA TYR A 83 0.07 3.13 15.16
C TYR A 83 -1.18 2.79 15.99
N SER A 84 -1.27 3.26 17.22
CA SER A 84 -2.42 3.13 18.12
C SER A 84 -3.70 3.73 17.50
N VAL A 85 -3.59 4.91 16.89
CA VAL A 85 -4.71 5.55 16.17
C VAL A 85 -5.17 4.67 15.00
N GLY A 86 -4.26 4.19 14.18
CA GLY A 86 -4.57 3.30 13.06
C GLY A 86 -5.18 1.97 13.49
N MET A 87 -4.73 1.43 14.62
CA MET A 87 -5.26 0.20 15.24
C MET A 87 -6.59 0.42 15.99
N CYS A 88 -7.04 1.66 16.17
CA CYS A 88 -8.23 2.01 16.95
C CYS A 88 -8.23 1.40 18.36
N CYS A 89 -7.08 1.35 19.05
CA CYS A 89 -6.94 0.88 20.41
C CYS A 89 -5.68 1.46 21.08
N PRO A 90 -5.60 1.47 22.44
CA PRO A 90 -4.36 1.80 23.14
C PRO A 90 -3.19 0.92 22.72
N ILE A 91 -1.98 1.47 22.74
CA ILE A 91 -0.78 0.74 22.30
C ILE A 91 -0.52 -0.54 23.09
N ASP A 92 -0.85 -0.55 24.36
CA ASP A 92 -0.66 -1.70 25.24
C ASP A 92 -1.63 -2.85 24.93
N ASP A 93 -2.75 -2.56 24.26
CA ASP A 93 -3.78 -3.54 23.89
C ASP A 93 -3.55 -4.13 22.48
N VAL A 94 -2.61 -3.59 21.72
CA VAL A 94 -2.39 -3.98 20.31
C VAL A 94 -2.10 -5.46 20.16
N GLN A 95 -1.24 -6.03 21.00
CA GLN A 95 -0.92 -7.46 20.92
C GLN A 95 -2.15 -8.32 21.14
N GLN A 96 -2.92 -8.04 22.19
CA GLN A 96 -4.15 -8.77 22.50
C GLN A 96 -5.18 -8.65 21.37
N LYS A 97 -5.27 -7.46 20.78
CA LYS A 97 -6.17 -7.21 19.64
C LYS A 97 -5.81 -8.06 18.42
N TRP A 98 -4.51 -8.21 18.10
CA TRP A 98 -4.03 -9.09 17.05
C TRP A 98 -4.36 -10.56 17.33
N GLU A 99 -4.09 -11.05 18.53
CA GLU A 99 -4.36 -12.43 18.94
C GLU A 99 -5.87 -12.75 18.82
N GLN A 100 -6.72 -11.81 19.25
CA GLN A 100 -8.18 -11.92 19.13
C GLN A 100 -8.64 -11.93 17.67
N ALA A 101 -8.08 -11.07 16.84
CA ALA A 101 -8.45 -10.96 15.43
C ALA A 101 -8.12 -12.24 14.64
N ILE A 102 -6.95 -12.83 14.88
CA ILE A 102 -6.54 -14.08 14.25
C ILE A 102 -7.42 -15.26 14.73
N SER A 103 -7.79 -15.25 16.01
CA SER A 103 -8.62 -16.32 16.60
C SER A 103 -10.12 -16.18 16.25
N ASN A 104 -10.57 -14.96 15.99
CA ASN A 104 -11.97 -14.63 15.70
C ASN A 104 -12.08 -13.76 14.44
N PRO A 105 -11.71 -14.28 13.26
CA PRO A 105 -11.80 -13.52 12.02
C PRO A 105 -13.27 -13.22 11.67
N ILE A 106 -13.53 -12.04 11.12
CA ILE A 106 -14.86 -11.60 10.69
C ILE A 106 -14.88 -11.45 9.17
N PRO A 107 -15.75 -12.20 8.45
CA PRO A 107 -15.84 -12.10 7.00
C PRO A 107 -16.13 -10.68 6.50
N PRO A 108 -15.57 -10.26 5.38
CA PRO A 108 -15.82 -8.94 4.80
C PRO A 108 -17.27 -8.84 4.29
N LYS A 109 -17.74 -7.62 4.13
CA LYS A 109 -19.05 -7.30 3.57
C LYS A 109 -18.90 -6.67 2.19
N PHE A 110 -19.51 -7.28 1.19
CA PHE A 110 -19.59 -6.70 -0.15
C PHE A 110 -20.55 -5.50 -0.17
N ILE A 111 -20.09 -4.42 -0.85
CA ILE A 111 -20.90 -3.23 -1.13
C ILE A 111 -20.80 -2.87 -2.62
N ASP A 112 -21.88 -2.36 -3.20
CA ASP A 112 -21.94 -2.01 -4.62
C ASP A 112 -21.40 -0.60 -4.91
N ASN A 113 -21.65 0.34 -4.00
CA ASN A 113 -21.24 1.74 -4.14
C ASN A 113 -19.93 1.98 -3.38
N ALA A 114 -18.83 1.52 -3.95
CA ALA A 114 -17.49 1.66 -3.35
C ALA A 114 -16.88 3.02 -3.71
N LEU A 115 -16.27 3.69 -2.73
CA LEU A 115 -15.56 4.97 -2.92
C LEU A 115 -14.42 4.84 -3.95
N CYS A 116 -13.69 3.73 -3.93
CA CYS A 116 -12.61 3.46 -4.90
C CYS A 116 -13.08 3.37 -6.35
N HIS A 117 -14.39 3.40 -6.62
CA HIS A 117 -14.98 3.40 -7.96
C HIS A 117 -15.54 4.75 -8.41
N GLU A 118 -15.34 5.82 -7.63
CA GLU A 118 -15.84 7.15 -7.96
C GLU A 118 -15.25 7.65 -9.30
N ILE A 119 -13.96 7.41 -9.52
CA ILE A 119 -13.26 7.70 -10.77
C ILE A 119 -12.67 6.39 -11.30
N VAL A 120 -12.93 6.08 -12.57
CA VAL A 120 -12.38 4.88 -13.22
C VAL A 120 -11.73 5.29 -14.53
N GLU A 121 -10.43 5.07 -14.65
CA GLU A 121 -9.66 5.30 -15.88
C GLU A 121 -9.22 3.97 -16.48
N THR A 122 -9.41 3.79 -17.78
CA THR A 122 -9.05 2.57 -18.50
C THR A 122 -8.63 2.87 -19.95
N GLY A 123 -7.97 1.90 -20.59
CA GLY A 123 -7.61 1.99 -22.01
C GLY A 123 -6.67 3.15 -22.32
N GLU A 124 -6.98 3.94 -23.35
CA GLU A 124 -6.11 5.02 -23.86
C GLU A 124 -5.85 6.13 -22.83
N SER A 125 -6.73 6.32 -21.84
CA SER A 125 -6.51 7.32 -20.79
C SER A 125 -5.26 7.03 -19.95
N LEU A 126 -4.87 5.77 -19.83
CA LEU A 126 -3.69 5.35 -19.06
C LEU A 126 -2.37 5.64 -19.79
N THR A 127 -2.37 5.64 -21.12
CA THR A 127 -1.14 5.78 -21.93
C THR A 127 -0.96 7.17 -22.54
N LYS A 128 -1.95 8.07 -22.40
CA LYS A 128 -1.79 9.46 -22.84
C LYS A 128 -0.69 10.16 -22.02
N GLU A 129 -0.10 11.19 -22.58
CA GLU A 129 0.89 12.02 -21.87
C GLU A 129 0.31 12.53 -20.54
N GLY A 130 1.00 12.21 -19.46
CA GLY A 130 0.59 12.55 -18.12
C GLY A 130 -0.59 11.75 -17.56
N GLY A 131 -1.00 10.66 -18.21
CA GLY A 131 -2.02 9.74 -17.71
C GLY A 131 -1.44 8.54 -16.98
N GLY A 132 -2.31 7.63 -16.55
CA GLY A 132 -1.93 6.41 -15.86
C GLY A 132 -1.07 6.66 -14.63
N LEU A 133 0.00 5.87 -14.47
CA LEU A 133 0.91 5.98 -13.33
C LEU A 133 1.70 7.29 -13.30
N ASP A 134 1.88 7.96 -14.45
CA ASP A 134 2.52 9.27 -14.51
C ASP A 134 1.64 10.38 -13.90
N ALA A 135 0.34 10.16 -13.73
CA ALA A 135 -0.55 11.09 -13.05
C ALA A 135 -0.32 11.09 -11.52
N LEU A 136 0.32 10.06 -10.99
CA LEU A 136 0.54 9.90 -9.57
C LEU A 136 1.92 10.43 -9.14
N PRO A 137 2.02 11.12 -8.00
CA PRO A 137 3.29 11.59 -7.44
C PRO A 137 4.10 10.45 -6.80
N ILE A 138 4.38 9.38 -7.55
CA ILE A 138 5.17 8.24 -7.07
C ILE A 138 6.60 8.73 -6.79
N PRO A 139 7.09 8.65 -5.55
CA PRO A 139 8.37 9.22 -5.18
C PRO A 139 9.55 8.28 -5.41
N VAL A 140 10.74 8.86 -5.48
CA VAL A 140 12.00 8.16 -5.21
C VAL A 140 12.22 8.14 -3.70
N SER A 141 12.27 6.97 -3.09
CA SER A 141 12.40 6.83 -1.64
C SER A 141 13.82 7.11 -1.15
N THR A 142 14.83 6.74 -1.93
CA THR A 142 16.25 6.92 -1.60
C THR A 142 17.00 7.51 -2.79
N PRO A 143 17.02 8.84 -2.94
CA PRO A 143 17.70 9.51 -4.04
C PRO A 143 19.17 9.09 -4.17
N GLY A 144 19.59 8.78 -5.39
CA GLY A 144 20.93 8.29 -5.71
C GLY A 144 21.14 6.78 -5.57
N PHE A 145 20.15 6.05 -5.06
CA PHE A 145 20.21 4.60 -4.90
C PHE A 145 19.05 3.87 -5.60
N ASP A 146 17.84 4.42 -5.54
CA ASP A 146 16.68 3.80 -6.19
C ASP A 146 16.80 3.94 -7.72
N SER A 147 16.49 2.85 -8.43
CA SER A 147 16.54 2.81 -9.90
C SER A 147 15.38 3.57 -10.55
N ALA A 148 14.27 3.74 -9.83
CA ALA A 148 13.04 4.38 -10.32
C ALA A 148 12.15 4.85 -9.16
N PRO A 149 11.18 5.75 -9.42
CA PRO A 149 10.09 6.02 -8.50
C PRO A 149 9.38 4.72 -8.11
N THR A 150 9.07 4.55 -6.81
CA THR A 150 8.62 3.26 -6.29
C THR A 150 7.44 3.43 -5.33
N LEU A 151 6.37 2.66 -5.59
CA LEU A 151 5.30 2.45 -4.62
C LEU A 151 5.83 1.48 -3.55
N SER A 152 6.23 2.03 -2.41
CA SER A 152 6.86 1.24 -1.33
C SER A 152 5.87 0.71 -0.29
N ALA A 153 4.65 1.25 -0.25
CA ALA A 153 3.62 0.94 0.75
C ALA A 153 2.29 0.44 0.13
N GLY A 154 2.31 -0.01 -1.12
CA GLY A 154 1.13 -0.59 -1.77
C GLY A 154 0.83 -2.00 -1.24
N ASN A 155 -0.44 -2.28 -0.94
CA ASN A 155 -0.88 -3.63 -0.66
C ASN A 155 -1.27 -4.31 -1.98
N VAL A 156 -0.54 -5.34 -2.35
CA VAL A 156 -0.71 -6.09 -3.61
C VAL A 156 -1.58 -7.30 -3.36
N ILE A 157 -2.71 -7.36 -4.04
CA ILE A 157 -3.67 -8.46 -3.98
C ILE A 157 -3.46 -9.37 -5.18
N THR A 158 -3.34 -10.66 -4.93
CA THR A 158 -3.26 -11.73 -5.93
C THR A 158 -4.20 -12.86 -5.54
N LYS A 159 -4.44 -13.80 -6.45
CA LYS A 159 -5.36 -14.93 -6.21
C LYS A 159 -4.71 -16.25 -6.61
N ASP A 160 -4.89 -17.26 -5.77
CA ASP A 160 -4.51 -18.65 -6.06
C ASP A 160 -5.38 -19.18 -7.21
N PRO A 161 -4.79 -19.68 -8.31
CA PRO A 161 -5.55 -20.13 -9.47
C PRO A 161 -6.38 -21.39 -9.21
N ASP A 162 -5.99 -22.22 -8.23
CA ASP A 162 -6.68 -23.49 -7.92
C ASP A 162 -7.79 -23.29 -6.90
N THR A 163 -7.51 -22.55 -5.83
CA THR A 163 -8.42 -22.43 -4.68
C THR A 163 -9.25 -21.15 -4.71
N SER A 164 -8.88 -20.19 -5.55
CA SER A 164 -9.45 -18.83 -5.59
C SER A 164 -9.27 -18.01 -4.31
N VAL A 165 -8.45 -18.48 -3.36
CA VAL A 165 -8.11 -17.74 -2.16
C VAL A 165 -7.19 -16.56 -2.54
N GLN A 166 -7.51 -15.37 -2.05
CA GLN A 166 -6.68 -14.19 -2.26
C GLN A 166 -5.60 -14.10 -1.19
N ASN A 167 -4.52 -13.41 -1.53
CA ASN A 167 -3.49 -12.96 -0.62
C ASN A 167 -3.28 -11.47 -0.82
N MET A 168 -3.09 -10.75 0.26
CA MET A 168 -2.73 -9.34 0.26
C MET A 168 -1.39 -9.14 0.97
N GLY A 169 -0.36 -8.72 0.22
CA GLY A 169 0.98 -8.48 0.77
C GLY A 169 1.51 -7.10 0.43
N THR A 170 2.31 -6.52 1.32
CA THR A 170 3.03 -5.27 0.99
C THR A 170 4.28 -5.60 0.18
N TYR A 171 4.25 -5.26 -1.10
CA TYR A 171 5.36 -5.45 -2.04
C TYR A 171 5.70 -4.11 -2.68
N ARG A 172 6.99 -3.83 -2.85
CA ARG A 172 7.38 -2.63 -3.58
C ARG A 172 7.18 -2.81 -5.08
N CYS A 173 6.72 -1.74 -5.73
CA CYS A 173 6.44 -1.73 -7.16
C CYS A 173 7.14 -0.53 -7.79
N ALA A 174 8.21 -0.79 -8.57
CA ALA A 174 8.98 0.25 -9.24
C ALA A 174 8.36 0.61 -10.59
N LEU A 175 8.29 1.91 -10.89
CA LEU A 175 7.72 2.45 -12.12
C LEU A 175 8.67 2.18 -13.29
N LYS A 176 8.14 1.61 -14.36
CA LYS A 176 8.87 1.35 -15.62
C LYS A 176 8.28 2.11 -16.81
N ALA A 177 6.96 2.33 -16.81
CA ALA A 177 6.26 3.10 -17.85
C ALA A 177 4.91 3.60 -17.27
N PRO A 178 4.20 4.50 -17.94
CA PRO A 178 2.89 5.01 -17.49
C PRO A 178 1.85 3.92 -17.21
N ASP A 179 1.99 2.76 -17.84
CA ASP A 179 1.12 1.59 -17.72
C ASP A 179 1.83 0.34 -17.20
N ARG A 180 3.07 0.47 -16.69
CA ARG A 180 3.87 -0.70 -16.30
C ARG A 180 4.68 -0.49 -15.02
N LEU A 181 4.57 -1.46 -14.13
CA LEU A 181 5.35 -1.58 -12.91
C LEU A 181 6.12 -2.90 -12.90
N VAL A 182 7.21 -2.96 -12.17
CA VAL A 182 7.84 -4.21 -11.76
C VAL A 182 7.57 -4.43 -10.27
N VAL A 183 7.10 -5.62 -9.91
CA VAL A 183 6.74 -5.99 -8.53
C VAL A 183 7.82 -6.90 -7.97
N ARG A 184 8.33 -6.53 -6.79
CA ARG A 184 9.29 -7.37 -6.07
C ARG A 184 8.59 -8.13 -4.94
N MET A 185 8.51 -9.45 -5.08
CA MET A 185 7.96 -10.36 -4.07
C MET A 185 9.07 -11.20 -3.44
N ALA A 186 9.03 -11.39 -2.12
CA ALA A 186 10.05 -12.19 -1.41
C ALA A 186 10.00 -13.66 -1.82
N THR A 187 11.15 -14.21 -2.19
CA THR A 187 11.30 -15.61 -2.65
C THR A 187 11.88 -16.54 -1.59
N ARG A 188 12.36 -16.00 -0.45
CA ARG A 188 13.04 -16.76 0.61
C ARG A 188 12.05 -17.59 1.42
N VAL A 189 12.47 -18.81 1.82
CA VAL A 189 11.78 -19.71 2.76
C VAL A 189 10.26 -19.72 2.61
N GLY A 190 9.78 -20.44 1.62
CA GLY A 190 8.35 -20.58 1.32
C GLY A 190 7.74 -19.40 0.54
N GLY A 191 8.51 -18.34 0.31
CA GLY A 191 8.07 -17.18 -0.46
C GLY A 191 6.97 -16.35 0.22
N ALA A 192 6.69 -15.19 -0.36
CA ALA A 192 5.49 -14.42 -0.06
C ALA A 192 4.27 -15.09 -0.71
N GLY A 193 3.07 -14.89 -0.15
CA GLY A 193 1.85 -15.48 -0.73
C GLY A 193 1.63 -15.13 -2.20
N GLY A 194 1.86 -13.86 -2.56
CA GLY A 194 1.83 -13.44 -3.97
C GLY A 194 2.86 -14.15 -4.85
N PHE A 195 4.06 -14.47 -4.33
CA PHE A 195 5.06 -15.25 -5.07
C PHE A 195 4.63 -16.71 -5.24
N GLN A 196 3.99 -17.30 -4.26
CA GLN A 196 3.45 -18.65 -4.38
C GLN A 196 2.33 -18.72 -5.43
N HIS A 197 1.46 -17.71 -5.49
CA HIS A 197 0.46 -17.60 -6.55
C HIS A 197 1.12 -17.46 -7.94
N TYR A 198 2.17 -16.64 -8.05
CA TYR A 198 2.95 -16.49 -9.28
C TYR A 198 3.54 -17.82 -9.73
N GLN A 199 4.17 -18.59 -8.83
CA GLN A 199 4.74 -19.92 -9.16
C GLN A 199 3.66 -20.91 -9.65
N LYS A 200 2.50 -20.94 -8.98
CA LYS A 200 1.39 -21.80 -9.43
C LYS A 200 0.88 -21.41 -10.82
N HIS A 201 0.75 -20.12 -11.13
CA HIS A 201 0.39 -19.69 -12.48
C HIS A 201 1.41 -20.17 -13.52
N GLN A 202 2.71 -20.09 -13.21
CA GLN A 202 3.77 -20.61 -14.08
C GLN A 202 3.65 -22.13 -14.29
N GLU A 203 3.46 -22.89 -13.21
CA GLU A 203 3.31 -24.36 -13.25
C GLU A 203 2.11 -24.80 -14.10
N LEU A 204 1.02 -24.04 -14.05
CA LEU A 204 -0.19 -24.27 -14.85
C LEU A 204 -0.11 -23.70 -16.28
N GLY A 205 0.98 -23.00 -16.63
CA GLY A 205 1.15 -22.37 -17.94
C GLY A 205 0.25 -21.14 -18.15
N ILE A 206 -0.30 -20.57 -17.09
CA ILE A 206 -1.11 -19.34 -17.14
C ILE A 206 -0.18 -18.14 -17.23
N LYS A 207 -0.23 -17.42 -18.35
CA LYS A 207 0.71 -16.36 -18.67
C LYS A 207 0.45 -15.04 -17.96
N GLU A 208 -0.79 -14.80 -17.53
CA GLU A 208 -1.23 -13.54 -16.93
C GLU A 208 -1.86 -13.83 -15.57
N MET A 209 -1.22 -13.36 -14.51
CA MET A 209 -1.75 -13.44 -13.16
C MET A 209 -2.45 -12.12 -12.81
N PRO A 210 -3.76 -12.12 -12.50
CA PRO A 210 -4.47 -10.90 -12.11
C PRO A 210 -3.89 -10.30 -10.83
N VAL A 211 -3.76 -8.99 -10.80
CA VAL A 211 -3.23 -8.23 -9.66
C VAL A 211 -4.00 -6.94 -9.45
N ALA A 212 -4.16 -6.56 -8.19
CA ALA A 212 -4.62 -5.23 -7.79
C ALA A 212 -3.66 -4.65 -6.74
N ILE A 213 -3.19 -3.42 -6.95
CA ILE A 213 -2.34 -2.69 -6.00
C ILE A 213 -3.21 -1.63 -5.33
N VAL A 214 -3.27 -1.70 -4.03
CA VAL A 214 -4.13 -0.85 -3.19
C VAL A 214 -3.27 0.21 -2.50
N LEU A 215 -3.63 1.46 -2.68
CA LEU A 215 -3.01 2.61 -2.02
C LEU A 215 -4.07 3.35 -1.19
N GLY A 216 -3.70 3.76 0.02
CA GLY A 216 -4.56 4.58 0.86
C GLY A 216 -5.82 3.88 1.38
N CYS A 217 -5.77 2.58 1.66
CA CYS A 217 -6.89 1.88 2.32
C CYS A 217 -6.95 2.24 3.82
N PRO A 218 -8.06 1.90 4.52
CA PRO A 218 -8.15 2.05 5.96
C PRO A 218 -6.92 1.47 6.67
N PRO A 219 -6.32 2.15 7.66
CA PRO A 219 -5.09 1.69 8.32
C PRO A 219 -5.17 0.24 8.82
N ILE A 220 -6.30 -0.16 9.35
CA ILE A 220 -6.54 -1.52 9.86
C ILE A 220 -6.44 -2.59 8.75
N VAL A 221 -6.75 -2.23 7.51
CA VAL A 221 -6.57 -3.06 6.32
C VAL A 221 -5.12 -3.00 5.85
N ALA A 222 -4.51 -1.81 5.85
CA ALA A 222 -3.12 -1.62 5.44
C ALA A 222 -2.15 -2.45 6.30
N PHE A 223 -2.42 -2.59 7.58
CA PHE A 223 -1.60 -3.40 8.50
C PHE A 223 -1.60 -4.90 8.19
N MET A 224 -2.52 -5.40 7.36
CA MET A 224 -2.53 -6.81 6.94
C MET A 224 -1.39 -7.14 5.98
N GLY A 225 -1.05 -6.21 5.08
CA GLY A 225 -0.06 -6.47 4.03
C GLY A 225 1.32 -6.94 4.53
N PRO A 226 1.91 -6.36 5.59
CA PRO A 226 3.19 -6.82 6.14
C PRO A 226 3.06 -8.02 7.08
N GLN A 227 1.85 -8.48 7.42
CA GLN A 227 1.67 -9.61 8.33
C GLN A 227 1.88 -10.94 7.62
N LYS A 228 2.57 -11.86 8.29
CA LYS A 228 2.74 -13.21 7.79
C LYS A 228 1.64 -14.10 8.39
N LEU A 229 0.51 -14.17 7.71
CA LEU A 229 -0.57 -15.07 8.06
C LEU A 229 -0.32 -16.50 7.50
N PRO A 230 -0.93 -17.54 8.09
CA PRO A 230 -0.90 -18.87 7.51
C PRO A 230 -1.48 -18.88 6.09
N LEU A 231 -0.90 -19.69 5.21
CA LEU A 231 -1.40 -19.85 3.84
C LEU A 231 -2.90 -20.25 3.83
N GLY A 232 -3.68 -19.54 3.02
CA GLY A 232 -5.11 -19.78 2.90
C GLY A 232 -5.98 -19.02 3.90
N VAL A 233 -5.37 -18.20 4.77
CA VAL A 233 -6.11 -17.25 5.59
C VAL A 233 -6.29 -15.97 4.80
N ASP A 234 -7.54 -15.54 4.65
CA ASP A 234 -7.91 -14.28 3.98
C ASP A 234 -7.63 -13.08 4.89
N GLU A 235 -6.75 -12.19 4.47
CA GLU A 235 -6.36 -10.99 5.20
C GLU A 235 -7.56 -10.08 5.52
N PHE A 236 -8.58 -10.01 4.67
CA PHE A 236 -9.77 -9.22 4.93
C PHE A 236 -10.58 -9.76 6.12
N THR A 237 -10.58 -11.06 6.36
CA THR A 237 -11.27 -11.66 7.51
C THR A 237 -10.56 -11.30 8.82
N VAL A 238 -9.23 -11.30 8.82
CA VAL A 238 -8.42 -10.89 9.98
C VAL A 238 -8.53 -9.38 10.22
N ALA A 239 -8.53 -8.57 9.16
CA ALA A 239 -8.82 -7.13 9.26
C ALA A 239 -10.21 -6.87 9.87
N GLY A 240 -11.21 -7.67 9.51
CA GLY A 240 -12.53 -7.65 10.14
C GLY A 240 -12.47 -7.98 11.63
N GLY A 241 -11.68 -8.97 12.01
CA GLY A 241 -11.41 -9.29 13.42
C GLY A 241 -10.75 -8.13 14.17
N LEU A 242 -9.76 -7.46 13.56
CA LEU A 242 -9.15 -6.25 14.12
C LEU A 242 -10.16 -5.09 14.25
N ALA A 243 -11.01 -4.93 13.27
CA ALA A 243 -12.07 -3.91 13.29
C ALA A 243 -13.20 -4.24 14.28
N ASN A 244 -13.32 -5.48 14.71
CA ASN A 244 -14.49 -6.03 15.39
C ASN A 244 -15.80 -5.78 14.59
N ALA A 245 -15.67 -5.76 13.25
CA ALA A 245 -16.77 -5.55 12.29
C ALA A 245 -16.32 -5.98 10.88
N PRO A 246 -17.25 -6.33 9.97
CA PRO A 246 -16.91 -6.60 8.59
C PRO A 246 -16.20 -5.42 7.91
N ILE A 247 -15.06 -5.67 7.26
CA ILE A 247 -14.44 -4.71 6.34
C ILE A 247 -15.28 -4.64 5.07
N HIS A 248 -15.50 -3.44 4.53
CA HIS A 248 -16.20 -3.28 3.28
C HIS A 248 -15.27 -3.59 2.09
N VAL A 249 -15.75 -4.45 1.23
CA VAL A 249 -15.05 -4.84 0.00
C VAL A 249 -15.97 -4.72 -1.20
N THR A 250 -15.38 -4.66 -2.39
CA THR A 250 -16.08 -4.67 -3.66
C THR A 250 -15.31 -5.47 -4.70
N LYS A 251 -15.91 -5.71 -5.87
CA LYS A 251 -15.20 -6.32 -7.00
C LYS A 251 -14.33 -5.30 -7.71
N ALA A 252 -13.14 -5.70 -8.12
CA ALA A 252 -12.33 -4.93 -9.05
C ALA A 252 -13.06 -4.75 -10.40
N LYS A 253 -12.67 -3.75 -11.19
CA LYS A 253 -13.35 -3.40 -12.46
C LYS A 253 -12.87 -4.22 -13.63
N THR A 254 -11.59 -4.54 -13.69
CA THR A 254 -10.95 -5.14 -14.87
C THR A 254 -10.35 -6.52 -14.62
N VAL A 255 -10.22 -6.90 -13.35
CA VAL A 255 -9.66 -8.20 -12.93
C VAL A 255 -10.60 -8.90 -11.95
N ASP A 256 -10.58 -10.24 -11.93
CA ASP A 256 -11.42 -11.01 -11.00
C ASP A 256 -10.79 -11.07 -9.60
N LEU A 257 -10.78 -9.92 -8.92
CA LEU A 257 -10.29 -9.77 -7.55
C LEU A 257 -11.32 -9.02 -6.69
N THR A 258 -11.25 -9.27 -5.39
CA THR A 258 -11.95 -8.50 -4.35
C THR A 258 -10.97 -7.48 -3.77
N ILE A 259 -11.42 -6.23 -3.64
CA ILE A 259 -10.61 -5.09 -3.22
C ILE A 259 -11.28 -4.33 -2.08
N PRO A 260 -10.52 -3.58 -1.25
CA PRO A 260 -11.11 -2.73 -0.21
C PRO A 260 -11.93 -1.59 -0.86
N ALA A 261 -13.18 -1.45 -0.41
CA ALA A 261 -14.10 -0.47 -1.00
C ALA A 261 -13.76 0.99 -0.66
N GLU A 262 -13.02 1.23 0.41
CA GLU A 262 -12.62 2.55 0.91
C GLU A 262 -11.15 2.89 0.60
N ALA A 263 -10.54 2.24 -0.38
CA ALA A 263 -9.20 2.61 -0.83
C ALA A 263 -9.24 3.90 -1.65
N GLU A 264 -8.18 4.71 -1.56
CA GLU A 264 -8.04 5.95 -2.33
C GLU A 264 -7.73 5.65 -3.81
N ILE A 265 -6.83 4.69 -4.07
CA ILE A 265 -6.40 4.33 -5.42
C ILE A 265 -6.28 2.82 -5.53
N ILE A 266 -6.84 2.26 -6.59
CA ILE A 266 -6.66 0.87 -7.00
C ILE A 266 -6.01 0.86 -8.38
N ILE A 267 -4.87 0.18 -8.51
CA ILE A 267 -4.20 -0.07 -9.79
C ILE A 267 -4.43 -1.53 -10.13
N GLU A 268 -5.18 -1.78 -11.19
CA GLU A 268 -5.52 -3.13 -11.66
C GLU A 268 -4.70 -3.50 -12.90
N GLY A 269 -4.34 -4.77 -13.01
CA GLY A 269 -3.57 -5.25 -14.15
C GLY A 269 -3.23 -6.73 -14.07
N PHE A 270 -2.22 -7.11 -14.83
CA PHE A 270 -1.74 -8.50 -14.90
C PHE A 270 -0.23 -8.56 -14.74
N ILE A 271 0.24 -9.54 -13.96
CA ILE A 271 1.66 -9.88 -13.90
C ILE A 271 1.95 -10.91 -14.99
N ASP A 272 2.88 -10.58 -15.89
CA ASP A 272 3.39 -11.51 -16.91
C ASP A 272 4.25 -12.59 -16.24
N THR A 273 3.74 -13.82 -16.20
CA THR A 273 4.42 -14.94 -15.55
C THR A 273 5.58 -15.51 -16.40
N THR A 274 5.73 -15.05 -17.64
CA THR A 274 6.76 -15.52 -18.57
C THR A 274 8.02 -14.65 -18.56
N LYS A 275 7.96 -13.48 -17.90
CA LYS A 275 9.04 -12.48 -17.90
C LYS A 275 9.41 -12.06 -16.48
N VAL A 276 10.69 -11.86 -16.29
CA VAL A 276 11.27 -11.18 -15.14
C VAL A 276 12.21 -10.09 -15.65
N GLU A 277 12.30 -8.98 -14.91
CA GLU A 277 13.23 -7.90 -15.25
C GLU A 277 13.87 -7.34 -13.96
N PRO A 278 15.06 -6.72 -14.03
CA PRO A 278 15.70 -6.11 -12.88
C PRO A 278 14.81 -5.03 -12.26
N GLU A 279 14.62 -5.09 -10.95
CA GLU A 279 13.86 -4.10 -10.19
C GLU A 279 14.79 -3.09 -9.50
N GLY A 280 15.87 -3.56 -8.88
CA GLY A 280 16.82 -2.74 -8.15
C GLY A 280 17.76 -1.89 -9.01
N PRO A 281 18.66 -1.12 -8.38
CA PRO A 281 18.85 -1.04 -6.94
C PRO A 281 17.72 -0.28 -6.21
N PHE A 282 17.50 -0.61 -4.93
CA PHE A 282 16.55 0.03 -4.05
C PHE A 282 17.17 0.24 -2.65
N GLY A 283 17.10 1.47 -2.15
CA GLY A 283 17.59 1.82 -0.82
C GLY A 283 16.58 1.45 0.26
N GLU A 284 16.85 0.39 1.01
CA GLU A 284 16.00 -0.05 2.11
C GLU A 284 16.02 0.95 3.29
N SER A 285 14.93 1.03 4.04
CA SER A 285 14.76 1.98 5.15
C SER A 285 15.78 1.79 6.29
N HIS A 286 16.33 0.57 6.44
CA HIS A 286 17.35 0.25 7.45
C HIS A 286 18.80 0.52 6.97
N GLY A 287 19.00 1.13 5.80
CA GLY A 287 20.30 1.58 5.31
C GLY A 287 21.05 0.59 4.41
N HIS A 288 20.46 -0.57 4.08
CA HIS A 288 21.01 -1.48 3.07
C HIS A 288 20.49 -1.14 1.68
N ILE A 289 21.21 -1.57 0.66
CA ILE A 289 20.82 -1.45 -0.75
C ILE A 289 20.50 -2.84 -1.27
N ALA A 290 19.28 -3.02 -1.79
CA ALA A 290 18.91 -4.21 -2.54
C ALA A 290 19.35 -4.03 -4.01
N LEU A 291 20.08 -5.01 -4.56
CA LEU A 291 20.61 -4.98 -5.92
C LEU A 291 19.88 -5.94 -6.88
N GLU A 292 18.69 -6.35 -6.53
CA GLU A 292 17.91 -7.38 -7.26
C GLU A 292 17.18 -6.83 -8.49
#